data_32c8ab604ff7b266013cf772a3382c66
#
_entry.id   32c8ab604ff7b266013cf772a3382c66
#
_cell.length_a   1.000
_cell.length_b   1.000
_cell.length_c   1.000
_cell.angle_alpha   90.00
_cell.angle_beta   90.00
_cell.angle_gamma   90.00
#
_symmetry.space_group_name_H-M   'P 1'
#
loop_
_entity.id
_entity.type
_entity.pdbx_description
1 polymer ?
#
loop_
_entity_poly.entity_id
_entity_poly.type
_entity_poly.pdbx_seq_one_letter_code
_entity_poly.pdbx_strand_id
1 'polypeptide(L)'
;MSTTVSLVSELERLANAISSEDAESSQVSLPSVADKIAKTLGVRSDEVAILAVSTRWKHLHFLVPEALRKVGFIPLSSNSALAAKTARDSRPDIDNNFVAARHATVFEGVKITGEPAESIQKIVSAPILADGKVVGVIQISRKGADSASAGPDFTADDLGKILALCKPLGKLVQRTARE
;
A
#
# COMPACT_ATOMS: atom_id res chain seq x y z
N MET A 1 -19.07 2.38 -9.28
CA MET A 1 -19.07 0.95 -8.95
C MET A 1 -18.36 0.09 -9.98
N SER A 2 -18.55 0.36 -11.26
CA SER A 2 -17.89 -0.40 -12.35
C SER A 2 -16.36 -0.30 -12.34
N THR A 3 -15.78 0.82 -11.88
CA THR A 3 -14.33 1.08 -11.94
C THR A 3 -13.51 0.15 -11.03
N THR A 4 -13.99 -0.09 -9.81
CA THR A 4 -13.28 -0.96 -8.86
C THR A 4 -13.33 -2.42 -9.31
N VAL A 5 -14.49 -2.88 -9.78
CA VAL A 5 -14.66 -4.24 -10.31
C VAL A 5 -13.75 -4.44 -11.52
N SER A 6 -13.68 -3.45 -12.41
CA SER A 6 -12.80 -3.49 -13.57
C SER A 6 -11.33 -3.57 -13.18
N LEU A 7 -10.91 -2.80 -12.18
CA LEU A 7 -9.54 -2.82 -11.71
C LEU A 7 -9.20 -4.17 -11.05
N VAL A 8 -10.08 -4.71 -10.23
CA VAL A 8 -9.88 -6.04 -9.61
C VAL A 8 -9.72 -7.11 -10.70
N SER A 9 -10.60 -7.09 -11.70
CA SER A 9 -10.52 -8.05 -12.82
C SER A 9 -9.21 -7.91 -13.60
N GLU A 10 -8.75 -6.69 -13.82
CA GLU A 10 -7.47 -6.43 -14.49
C GLU A 10 -6.31 -6.97 -13.66
N LEU A 11 -6.29 -6.72 -12.36
CA LEU A 11 -5.25 -7.23 -11.46
C LEU A 11 -5.26 -8.76 -11.39
N GLU A 12 -6.43 -9.38 -11.39
CA GLU A 12 -6.53 -10.84 -11.42
C GLU A 12 -5.96 -11.42 -12.70
N ARG A 13 -6.22 -10.80 -13.85
CA ARG A 13 -5.63 -11.22 -15.13
C ARG A 13 -4.11 -11.11 -15.10
N LEU A 14 -3.60 -9.99 -14.57
CA LEU A 14 -2.16 -9.79 -14.46
C LEU A 14 -1.52 -10.80 -13.51
N ALA A 15 -2.16 -11.09 -12.39
CA ALA A 15 -1.66 -12.08 -11.43
C ALA A 15 -1.64 -13.49 -12.04
N ASN A 16 -2.66 -13.84 -12.82
CA ASN A 16 -2.72 -15.13 -13.51
C ASN A 16 -1.66 -15.25 -14.62
N ALA A 17 -1.42 -14.16 -15.36
CA ALA A 17 -0.37 -14.12 -16.38
C ALA A 17 1.02 -14.31 -15.79
N ILE A 18 1.26 -13.81 -14.59
CA ILE A 18 2.51 -13.97 -13.86
C ILE A 18 2.70 -15.42 -13.40
N SER A 19 1.62 -16.12 -13.11
CA SER A 19 1.67 -17.54 -12.68
C SER A 19 1.99 -18.49 -13.84
N SER A 20 1.78 -18.05 -15.08
CA SER A 20 2.19 -18.82 -16.26
C SER A 20 3.63 -18.47 -16.64
N GLU A 21 4.34 -19.43 -17.26
CA GLU A 21 5.77 -19.29 -17.58
C GLU A 21 6.09 -18.18 -18.59
N ASP A 22 5.10 -17.53 -19.17
CA ASP A 22 5.24 -16.41 -20.11
C ASP A 22 5.52 -15.07 -19.40
N ALA A 23 6.22 -15.14 -18.29
CA ALA A 23 6.46 -14.00 -17.41
C ALA A 23 7.28 -12.87 -18.03
N GLU A 24 7.98 -13.11 -19.11
CA GLU A 24 8.80 -12.09 -19.78
C GLU A 24 7.98 -11.05 -20.53
N SER A 25 6.73 -11.37 -20.89
CA SER A 25 5.88 -10.48 -21.67
C SER A 25 4.99 -9.55 -20.83
N SER A 26 4.87 -9.81 -19.53
CA SER A 26 4.03 -8.97 -18.66
C SER A 26 4.90 -8.12 -17.76
N GLN A 27 5.39 -7.02 -18.28
CA GLN A 27 6.01 -5.99 -17.45
C GLN A 27 4.92 -5.27 -16.65
N VAL A 28 4.42 -5.92 -15.62
CA VAL A 28 3.50 -5.28 -14.70
C VAL A 28 4.32 -4.44 -13.73
N SER A 29 4.25 -3.14 -13.93
CA SER A 29 4.89 -2.19 -13.06
C SER A 29 3.97 -1.92 -11.86
N LEU A 30 4.44 -2.15 -10.63
CA LEU A 30 3.70 -1.78 -9.43
C LEU A 30 3.38 -0.28 -9.36
N PRO A 31 4.27 0.63 -9.78
CA PRO A 31 3.90 2.05 -9.88
C PRO A 31 2.68 2.30 -10.76
N SER A 32 2.56 1.62 -11.88
CA SER A 32 1.38 1.73 -12.75
C SER A 32 0.11 1.23 -12.07
N VAL A 33 0.21 0.12 -11.36
CA VAL A 33 -0.89 -0.43 -10.57
C VAL A 33 -1.31 0.57 -9.48
N ALA A 34 -0.33 1.15 -8.79
CA ALA A 34 -0.59 2.14 -7.74
C ALA A 34 -1.31 3.37 -8.28
N ASP A 35 -0.95 3.83 -9.49
CA ASP A 35 -1.63 4.95 -10.15
C ASP A 35 -3.11 4.64 -10.41
N LYS A 36 -3.40 3.44 -10.86
CA LYS A 36 -4.78 2.99 -11.10
C LYS A 36 -5.57 2.89 -9.80
N ILE A 37 -4.95 2.39 -8.75
CA ILE A 37 -5.55 2.34 -7.42
C ILE A 37 -5.88 3.75 -6.92
N ALA A 38 -4.92 4.67 -7.07
CA ALA A 38 -5.09 6.06 -6.66
C ALA A 38 -6.29 6.70 -7.36
N LYS A 39 -6.39 6.54 -8.67
CA LYS A 39 -7.52 7.06 -9.45
C LYS A 39 -8.85 6.46 -9.00
N THR A 40 -8.88 5.17 -8.73
CA THR A 40 -10.10 4.46 -8.31
C THR A 40 -10.58 4.94 -6.94
N LEU A 41 -9.66 5.24 -6.04
CA LEU A 41 -9.98 5.65 -4.66
C LEU A 41 -10.03 7.17 -4.48
N GLY A 42 -9.71 7.94 -5.52
CA GLY A 42 -9.75 9.40 -5.44
C GLY A 42 -8.63 9.99 -4.60
N VAL A 43 -7.46 9.38 -4.62
CA VAL A 43 -6.26 9.89 -3.94
C VAL A 43 -5.15 10.14 -4.95
N ARG A 44 -4.05 10.79 -4.52
CA ARG A 44 -2.89 11.02 -5.36
C ARG A 44 -2.01 9.77 -5.41
N SER A 45 -1.17 9.67 -6.43
CA SER A 45 -0.23 8.54 -6.56
C SER A 45 0.73 8.44 -5.38
N ASP A 46 1.15 9.59 -4.82
CA ASP A 46 2.04 9.63 -3.66
C ASP A 46 1.34 9.29 -2.33
N GLU A 47 0.03 9.08 -2.38
CA GLU A 47 -0.77 8.66 -1.23
C GLU A 47 -1.04 7.15 -1.21
N VAL A 48 -0.48 6.41 -2.18
CA VAL A 48 -0.54 4.95 -2.22
C VAL A 48 0.83 4.39 -1.94
N ALA A 49 0.95 3.56 -0.91
CA ALA A 49 2.19 2.86 -0.58
C ALA A 49 1.94 1.36 -0.56
N ILE A 50 2.85 0.62 -1.18
CA ILE A 50 2.85 -0.85 -1.14
C ILE A 50 4.20 -1.28 -0.60
N LEU A 51 4.16 -2.08 0.46
CA LEU A 51 5.34 -2.59 1.14
C LEU A 51 5.36 -4.11 1.04
N ALA A 52 6.54 -4.69 0.90
CA ALA A 52 6.73 -6.13 0.93
C ALA A 52 7.29 -6.57 2.27
N VAL A 53 6.87 -7.74 2.73
CA VAL A 53 7.41 -8.39 3.93
C VAL A 53 8.61 -9.24 3.53
N SER A 54 9.74 -9.01 4.17
CA SER A 54 10.89 -9.91 4.09
C SER A 54 10.87 -10.84 5.31
N THR A 55 10.59 -12.11 5.09
CA THR A 55 10.61 -13.11 6.16
C THR A 55 12.02 -13.40 6.65
N ARG A 56 12.99 -13.30 5.75
CA ARG A 56 14.41 -13.53 6.06
C ARG A 56 14.96 -12.46 7.00
N TRP A 57 14.65 -11.20 6.72
CA TRP A 57 15.19 -10.06 7.46
C TRP A 57 14.22 -9.51 8.51
N LYS A 58 12.99 -10.05 8.56
CA LYS A 58 11.93 -9.65 9.50
C LYS A 58 11.65 -8.15 9.45
N HIS A 59 11.51 -7.64 8.22
CA HIS A 59 11.19 -6.23 8.02
C HIS A 59 10.24 -6.03 6.82
N LEU A 60 9.69 -4.82 6.74
CA LEU A 60 8.96 -4.33 5.59
C LEU A 60 9.84 -3.37 4.80
N HIS A 61 9.77 -3.43 3.48
CA HIS A 61 10.44 -2.45 2.62
C HIS A 61 9.45 -1.95 1.56
N PHE A 62 9.65 -0.69 1.15
CA PHE A 62 8.76 -0.07 0.18
C PHE A 62 9.01 -0.60 -1.23
N LEU A 63 7.91 -0.95 -1.91
CA LEU A 63 7.94 -1.23 -3.35
C LEU A 63 7.42 -0.01 -4.11
N VAL A 64 6.45 0.69 -3.56
CA VAL A 64 5.84 1.89 -4.12
C VAL A 64 5.59 2.88 -2.97
N PRO A 65 5.85 4.17 -3.13
CA PRO A 65 6.48 4.83 -4.29
C PRO A 65 7.95 4.44 -4.44
N GLU A 66 8.46 4.45 -5.67
CA GLU A 66 9.85 4.09 -5.95
C GLU A 66 10.87 4.94 -5.17
N ALA A 67 10.55 6.21 -4.96
CA ALA A 67 11.42 7.10 -4.19
C ALA A 67 11.69 6.58 -2.77
N LEU A 68 10.79 5.78 -2.21
CA LEU A 68 10.92 5.23 -0.87
C LEU A 68 11.69 3.91 -0.83
N ARG A 69 11.92 3.28 -1.97
CA ARG A 69 12.65 1.99 -2.01
C ARG A 69 14.07 2.09 -1.43
N LYS A 70 14.67 3.26 -1.53
CA LYS A 70 16.04 3.51 -1.06
C LYS A 70 16.12 4.11 0.34
N VAL A 71 14.98 4.37 0.97
CA VAL A 71 14.93 5.08 2.25
C VAL A 71 15.24 4.16 3.43
N GLY A 72 15.08 2.87 3.26
CA GLY A 72 15.32 1.89 4.30
C GLY A 72 14.15 0.94 4.49
N PHE A 73 14.04 0.40 5.67
CA PHE A 73 13.05 -0.62 5.98
C PHE A 73 12.44 -0.37 7.37
N ILE A 74 11.28 -0.98 7.58
CA ILE A 74 10.55 -0.90 8.85
C ILE A 74 10.63 -2.27 9.52
N PRO A 75 11.27 -2.39 10.69
CA PRO A 75 11.29 -3.68 11.40
C PRO A 75 9.88 -4.15 11.74
N LEU A 76 9.61 -5.44 11.56
CA LEU A 76 8.31 -6.01 11.94
C LEU A 76 8.03 -5.87 13.44
N SER A 77 9.07 -5.73 14.24
CA SER A 77 8.97 -5.51 15.68
C SER A 77 8.64 -4.08 16.08
N SER A 78 8.59 -3.15 15.13
CA SER A 78 8.29 -1.74 15.42
C SER A 78 6.94 -1.59 16.10
N ASN A 79 6.91 -0.88 17.21
CA ASN A 79 5.68 -0.56 17.95
C ASN A 79 5.08 0.78 17.53
N SER A 80 5.82 1.58 16.77
CA SER A 80 5.39 2.91 16.34
C SER A 80 4.89 2.94 14.89
N ALA A 81 5.26 1.97 14.07
CA ALA A 81 4.88 1.94 12.68
C ALA A 81 3.58 1.17 12.46
N LEU A 82 2.58 1.83 11.91
CA LEU A 82 1.28 1.22 11.60
C LEU A 82 1.44 0.03 10.63
N ALA A 83 2.32 0.15 9.63
CA ALA A 83 2.56 -0.93 8.68
C ALA A 83 3.04 -2.21 9.36
N ALA A 84 3.94 -2.10 10.33
CA ALA A 84 4.44 -3.24 11.09
C ALA A 84 3.32 -3.89 11.90
N LYS A 85 2.49 -3.08 12.55
CA LYS A 85 1.32 -3.57 13.29
C LYS A 85 0.35 -4.31 12.37
N THR A 86 0.05 -3.75 11.21
CA THR A 86 -0.82 -4.37 10.21
C THR A 86 -0.29 -5.74 9.79
N ALA A 87 1.01 -5.82 9.54
CA ALA A 87 1.64 -7.08 9.13
C ALA A 87 1.59 -8.14 10.23
N ARG A 88 1.89 -7.75 11.47
CA ARG A 88 1.88 -8.68 12.61
C ARG A 88 0.48 -9.19 12.95
N ASP A 89 -0.48 -8.27 12.99
CA ASP A 89 -1.84 -8.59 13.43
C ASP A 89 -2.68 -9.17 12.30
N SER A 90 -2.22 -9.03 11.05
CA SER A 90 -2.95 -9.45 9.85
C SER A 90 -4.36 -8.88 9.82
N ARG A 91 -4.50 -7.61 10.20
CA ARG A 91 -5.78 -6.91 10.28
C ARG A 91 -5.72 -5.56 9.60
N PRO A 92 -6.76 -5.19 8.84
CA PRO A 92 -6.86 -3.84 8.31
C PRO A 92 -7.23 -2.85 9.40
N ASP A 93 -6.86 -1.59 9.19
CA ASP A 93 -7.17 -0.50 10.10
C ASP A 93 -7.48 0.77 9.32
N ILE A 94 -8.44 1.54 9.82
CA ILE A 94 -8.76 2.88 9.31
C ILE A 94 -8.51 3.86 10.44
N ASP A 95 -7.67 4.87 10.17
CA ASP A 95 -7.42 5.93 11.13
C ASP A 95 -7.61 7.28 10.43
N ASN A 96 -8.76 7.91 10.70
CA ASN A 96 -9.08 9.22 10.14
C ASN A 96 -8.54 10.38 10.98
N ASN A 97 -7.80 10.05 12.03
CA ASN A 97 -7.16 11.04 12.91
C ASN A 97 -5.71 10.61 13.19
N PHE A 98 -4.99 10.29 12.14
CA PHE A 98 -3.67 9.68 12.21
C PHE A 98 -2.63 10.56 12.92
N VAL A 99 -2.69 11.86 12.71
CA VAL A 99 -1.77 12.81 13.36
C VAL A 99 -1.88 12.74 14.88
N ALA A 100 -3.09 12.61 15.42
CA ALA A 100 -3.32 12.51 16.85
C ALA A 100 -2.82 11.18 17.44
N ALA A 101 -2.75 10.13 16.63
CA ALA A 101 -2.26 8.82 17.06
C ALA A 101 -0.73 8.75 17.18
N ARG A 102 -0.01 9.77 16.73
CA ARG A 102 1.45 9.91 16.85
C ARG A 102 2.24 8.69 16.33
N HIS A 103 1.81 8.10 15.26
CA HIS A 103 2.60 7.03 14.64
C HIS A 103 3.79 7.63 13.92
N ALA A 104 4.99 7.23 14.31
CA ALA A 104 6.17 7.58 13.55
C ALA A 104 6.16 6.78 12.25
N THR A 105 6.26 7.46 11.12
CA THR A 105 6.32 6.80 9.83
C THR A 105 7.52 7.32 9.05
N VAL A 106 8.32 6.40 8.55
CA VAL A 106 9.37 6.70 7.57
C VAL A 106 8.76 7.35 6.33
N PHE A 107 7.58 6.90 5.97
CA PHE A 107 6.79 7.36 4.83
C PHE A 107 6.46 8.85 4.89
N GLU A 108 6.09 9.33 6.07
CA GLU A 108 5.68 10.73 6.27
C GLU A 108 6.86 11.70 6.19
N GLY A 109 8.04 11.26 6.62
CA GLY A 109 9.23 12.11 6.65
C GLY A 109 9.95 12.26 5.32
N VAL A 110 9.53 11.56 4.28
CA VAL A 110 10.24 11.56 3.00
C VAL A 110 9.65 12.57 2.02
N LYS A 111 10.52 13.38 1.45
CA LYS A 111 10.16 14.33 0.37
C LYS A 111 10.29 13.61 -0.97
N ILE A 112 9.18 13.37 -1.63
CA ILE A 112 9.14 12.66 -2.91
C ILE A 112 9.41 13.60 -4.08
N THR A 113 8.97 14.85 -3.98
CA THR A 113 8.99 15.82 -5.08
C THR A 113 9.86 17.05 -4.84
N GLY A 114 10.67 17.05 -3.78
CA GLY A 114 11.43 18.23 -3.39
C GLY A 114 10.63 19.30 -2.66
N GLU A 115 9.31 19.14 -2.56
CA GLU A 115 8.45 20.01 -1.78
C GLU A 115 8.40 19.57 -0.33
N PRO A 116 8.01 20.44 0.62
CA PRO A 116 7.83 20.04 2.00
C PRO A 116 6.86 18.85 2.08
N ALA A 117 7.22 17.82 2.83
CA ALA A 117 6.34 16.68 3.01
C ALA A 117 5.07 17.10 3.75
N GLU A 118 3.91 16.82 3.17
CA GLU A 118 2.64 17.02 3.84
C GLU A 118 2.41 15.89 4.84
N SER A 119 1.81 16.23 5.98
CA SER A 119 1.50 15.22 7.00
C SER A 119 0.36 14.33 6.56
N ILE A 120 0.46 13.05 6.90
CA ILE A 120 -0.64 12.12 6.73
C ILE A 120 -1.70 12.45 7.79
N GLN A 121 -2.89 12.78 7.33
CA GLN A 121 -4.03 13.10 8.21
C GLN A 121 -4.95 11.90 8.41
N LYS A 122 -5.09 11.08 7.37
CA LYS A 122 -5.99 9.93 7.35
C LYS A 122 -5.30 8.79 6.62
N ILE A 123 -5.51 7.56 7.09
CA ILE A 123 -4.84 6.40 6.50
C ILE A 123 -5.71 5.14 6.63
N VAL A 124 -5.65 4.31 5.60
CA VAL A 124 -6.10 2.92 5.66
C VAL A 124 -4.86 2.04 5.49
N SER A 125 -4.69 1.06 6.35
CA SER A 125 -3.59 0.10 6.28
C SER A 125 -4.19 -1.30 6.23
N ALA A 126 -3.82 -2.08 5.22
CA ALA A 126 -4.39 -3.41 5.03
C ALA A 126 -3.31 -4.43 4.68
N PRO A 127 -3.41 -5.66 5.22
CA PRO A 127 -2.46 -6.70 4.89
C PRO A 127 -2.74 -7.27 3.50
N ILE A 128 -1.67 -7.56 2.78
CA ILE A 128 -1.73 -8.24 1.48
C ILE A 128 -1.33 -9.69 1.72
N LEU A 129 -2.22 -10.61 1.39
CA LEU A 129 -2.04 -12.03 1.66
C LEU A 129 -1.78 -12.81 0.37
N ALA A 130 -0.92 -13.81 0.46
CA ALA A 130 -0.74 -14.83 -0.57
C ALA A 130 -0.64 -16.18 0.14
N ASP A 131 -1.46 -17.13 -0.27
CA ASP A 131 -1.52 -18.47 0.32
C ASP A 131 -1.71 -18.44 1.85
N GLY A 132 -2.54 -17.51 2.33
CA GLY A 132 -2.88 -17.36 3.75
C GLY A 132 -1.79 -16.66 4.58
N LYS A 133 -0.72 -16.21 3.98
CA LYS A 133 0.38 -15.51 4.67
C LYS A 133 0.46 -14.07 4.25
N VAL A 134 0.82 -13.18 5.18
CA VAL A 134 1.04 -11.77 4.86
C VAL A 134 2.33 -11.64 4.08
N VAL A 135 2.22 -11.18 2.83
CA VAL A 135 3.38 -10.93 1.96
C VAL A 135 3.68 -9.45 1.81
N GLY A 136 2.76 -8.60 2.23
CA GLY A 136 2.95 -7.16 2.15
C GLY A 136 1.86 -6.40 2.89
N VAL A 137 1.93 -5.09 2.77
CA VAL A 137 0.95 -4.15 3.34
C VAL A 137 0.69 -3.08 2.29
N ILE A 138 -0.57 -2.71 2.11
CA ILE A 138 -0.94 -1.55 1.33
C ILE A 138 -1.43 -0.45 2.27
N GLN A 139 -0.98 0.77 2.07
CA GLN A 139 -1.43 1.94 2.80
C GLN A 139 -1.94 2.98 1.83
N ILE A 140 -3.17 3.43 2.05
CA ILE A 140 -3.77 4.52 1.29
C ILE A 140 -3.96 5.66 2.27
N SER A 141 -3.39 6.82 1.95
CA SER A 141 -3.42 7.96 2.85
C SER A 141 -4.06 9.18 2.20
N ARG A 142 -4.45 10.14 3.05
CA ARG A 142 -4.83 11.48 2.62
C ARG A 142 -3.95 12.45 3.39
N LYS A 143 -3.12 13.16 2.65
CA LYS A 143 -2.14 14.10 3.17
C LYS A 143 -2.66 15.53 3.03
N GLY A 144 -2.27 16.39 3.95
CA GLY A 144 -2.65 17.79 3.90
C GLY A 144 -2.13 18.54 5.11
N ALA A 145 -2.36 19.86 5.12
CA ALA A 145 -2.00 20.72 6.24
C ALA A 145 -2.85 20.42 7.48
N ASP A 146 -4.10 20.01 7.25
CA ASP A 146 -5.05 19.64 8.30
C ASP A 146 -6.02 18.57 7.78
N SER A 147 -6.88 18.09 8.68
CA SER A 147 -7.85 17.04 8.35
C SER A 147 -8.84 17.46 7.25
N ALA A 148 -9.27 18.71 7.25
CA ALA A 148 -10.22 19.21 6.26
C ALA A 148 -9.60 19.29 4.85
N SER A 149 -8.37 19.80 4.76
CA SER A 149 -7.68 19.94 3.47
C SER A 149 -7.23 18.61 2.88
N ALA A 150 -7.07 17.58 3.72
CA ALA A 150 -6.67 16.25 3.26
C ALA A 150 -7.77 15.52 2.48
N GLY A 151 -9.02 15.91 2.65
CA GLY A 151 -10.15 15.31 1.97
C GLY A 151 -11.08 14.54 2.92
N PRO A 152 -12.08 13.83 2.39
CA PRO A 152 -13.07 13.15 3.21
C PRO A 152 -12.47 11.98 3.98
N ASP A 153 -13.14 11.58 5.06
CA ASP A 153 -12.76 10.41 5.84
C ASP A 153 -12.85 9.14 5.01
N PHE A 154 -11.97 8.20 5.28
CA PHE A 154 -12.10 6.85 4.74
C PHE A 154 -13.26 6.13 5.42
N THR A 155 -14.01 5.37 4.63
CA THR A 155 -15.22 4.67 5.07
C THR A 155 -15.01 3.16 5.02
N ALA A 156 -15.96 2.42 5.60
CA ALA A 156 -15.99 0.96 5.48
C ALA A 156 -16.11 0.51 4.01
N ASP A 157 -16.79 1.29 3.18
CA ASP A 157 -16.89 1.02 1.74
C ASP A 157 -15.53 1.13 1.06
N ASP A 158 -14.76 2.18 1.39
CA ASP A 158 -13.39 2.33 0.89
C ASP A 158 -12.51 1.15 1.30
N LEU A 159 -12.62 0.72 2.56
CA LEU A 159 -11.88 -0.44 3.05
C LEU A 159 -12.25 -1.71 2.28
N GLY A 160 -13.53 -1.92 2.00
CA GLY A 160 -14.00 -3.05 1.22
C GLY A 160 -13.37 -3.09 -0.18
N LYS A 161 -13.26 -1.94 -0.83
CA LYS A 161 -12.60 -1.80 -2.14
C LYS A 161 -11.12 -2.15 -2.06
N ILE A 162 -10.44 -1.66 -1.02
CA ILE A 162 -9.01 -1.93 -0.81
C ILE A 162 -8.78 -3.42 -0.54
N LEU A 163 -9.60 -4.05 0.29
CA LEU A 163 -9.50 -5.47 0.59
C LEU A 163 -9.72 -6.34 -0.65
N ALA A 164 -10.64 -5.93 -1.53
CA ALA A 164 -10.85 -6.63 -2.80
C ALA A 164 -9.60 -6.56 -3.70
N LEU A 165 -8.86 -5.45 -3.66
CA LEU A 165 -7.62 -5.30 -4.41
C LEU A 165 -6.47 -6.10 -3.82
N CYS A 166 -6.46 -6.32 -2.51
CA CYS A 166 -5.37 -7.02 -1.82
C CYS A 166 -5.20 -8.46 -2.30
N LYS A 167 -6.27 -9.12 -2.70
CA LYS A 167 -6.23 -10.51 -3.14
C LYS A 167 -5.36 -10.70 -4.39
N PRO A 168 -5.63 -10.00 -5.52
CA PRO A 168 -4.74 -10.12 -6.68
C PRO A 168 -3.37 -9.48 -6.45
N LEU A 169 -3.25 -8.48 -5.59
CA LEU A 169 -1.97 -7.86 -5.27
C LEU A 169 -0.99 -8.82 -4.61
N GLY A 170 -1.47 -9.83 -3.89
CA GLY A 170 -0.61 -10.79 -3.20
C GLY A 170 0.41 -11.44 -4.12
N LYS A 171 -0.02 -11.91 -5.28
CA LYS A 171 0.87 -12.52 -6.27
C LYS A 171 1.85 -11.52 -6.88
N LEU A 172 1.37 -10.30 -7.16
CA LEU A 172 2.20 -9.24 -7.74
C LEU A 172 3.30 -8.82 -6.76
N VAL A 173 2.96 -8.63 -5.50
CA VAL A 173 3.91 -8.28 -4.44
C VAL A 173 4.93 -9.40 -4.24
N GLN A 174 4.46 -10.64 -4.13
CA GLN A 174 5.32 -11.80 -3.92
C GLN A 174 6.35 -11.95 -5.02
N ARG A 175 5.97 -11.72 -6.27
CA ARG A 175 6.90 -11.78 -7.40
C ARG A 175 7.91 -10.64 -7.39
N THR A 176 7.46 -9.41 -7.17
CA THR A 176 8.33 -8.24 -7.16
C THR A 176 9.35 -8.31 -6.03
N ALA A 177 9.00 -8.91 -4.91
CA ALA A 177 9.86 -9.02 -3.74
C ALA A 177 10.93 -10.10 -3.85
N ARG A 178 10.87 -10.95 -4.89
CA ARG A 178 11.84 -12.05 -5.07
C ARG A 178 13.18 -11.64 -5.65
N GLU A 179 13.38 -10.39 -5.98
CA GLU A 179 14.65 -9.89 -6.51
C GLU A 179 15.71 -9.66 -5.43
#